data_c3a20a2166f760e43a223eaa0c09b58c
#
_entry.id   c3a20a2166f760e43a223eaa0c09b58c
#
_cell.length_a   1.000
_cell.length_b   1.000
_cell.length_c   1.000
_cell.angle_alpha   90.00
_cell.angle_beta   90.00
_cell.angle_gamma   90.00
#
_symmetry.space_group_name_H-M   'P 1'
#
loop_
_entity.id
_entity.type
_entity.pdbx_description
1 polymer ?
#
loop_
_entity_poly.entity_id
_entity_poly.type
_entity_poly.pdbx_seq_one_letter_code
_entity_poly.pdbx_strand_id
1 'polypeptide(L)'
;RFLMGSMGHAVGEKIALAVERATSEGLPVVIFCCSGGARMQEGIISLMQMAKTSAAIKRHSDEGLLYVTVLTDPTTGGVTASFAMLGDIILAEPGALIGFAGPRVIEQTIGQKLPAGFQSAEFQMTHGFVDGIVERDELKKTLYDILKLHRKPERRNCYSNFTEEIRKFSLNELSKEKMAKTEVKTAWQRVKAARSLTRPSALTYIDLIFDAFIELHGDRNYRDDQTIVGGIATLYGQPVTVIGIQKGNDVEECAMRKYGMTSPEGYRKALRLMKQAEKFHRPIICFINTSGAYPGMGAEERGQGEAIARNLYEMSGLKVPILSVIIGEGGSG
;
A
#
# COMPACT_ATOMS: atom_id res chain seq x y z
N ARG A 1 -22.77 4.98 -24.28
CA ARG A 1 -21.41 5.39 -23.84
C ARG A 1 -20.82 6.34 -24.87
N PHE A 2 -20.88 7.62 -24.58
CA PHE A 2 -20.42 8.67 -25.50
C PHE A 2 -18.89 8.61 -25.65
N LEU A 3 -18.41 8.42 -26.89
CA LEU A 3 -16.98 8.34 -27.23
C LEU A 3 -16.16 7.47 -26.26
N MET A 4 -16.67 6.31 -25.86
CA MET A 4 -16.07 5.36 -24.92
C MET A 4 -15.68 5.96 -23.55
N GLY A 5 -16.36 7.02 -23.12
CA GLY A 5 -16.00 7.73 -21.89
C GLY A 5 -14.66 8.45 -21.93
N SER A 6 -14.11 8.70 -23.12
CA SER A 6 -12.77 9.26 -23.27
C SER A 6 -12.65 10.67 -22.70
N MET A 7 -11.49 10.94 -22.08
CA MET A 7 -11.16 12.24 -21.50
C MET A 7 -10.79 13.24 -22.60
N GLY A 8 -11.63 14.24 -22.80
CA GLY A 8 -11.34 15.43 -23.59
C GLY A 8 -11.09 16.64 -22.69
N HIS A 9 -10.92 17.82 -23.27
CA HIS A 9 -10.68 19.07 -22.55
C HIS A 9 -11.68 19.31 -21.40
N ALA A 10 -12.97 19.23 -21.67
CA ALA A 10 -14.00 19.50 -20.67
C ALA A 10 -13.98 18.51 -19.48
N VAL A 11 -13.64 17.26 -19.72
CA VAL A 11 -13.53 16.23 -18.67
C VAL A 11 -12.30 16.49 -17.80
N GLY A 12 -11.14 16.70 -18.43
CA GLY A 12 -9.91 16.99 -17.69
C GLY A 12 -10.00 18.28 -16.88
N GLU A 13 -10.62 19.33 -17.44
CA GLU A 13 -10.91 20.57 -16.72
C GLU A 13 -11.76 20.32 -15.47
N LYS A 14 -12.86 19.61 -15.60
CA LYS A 14 -13.77 19.32 -14.47
C LYS A 14 -13.09 18.51 -13.38
N ILE A 15 -12.25 17.53 -13.75
CA ILE A 15 -11.48 16.75 -12.77
C ILE A 15 -10.51 17.67 -12.03
N ALA A 16 -9.72 18.49 -12.76
CA ALA A 16 -8.77 19.40 -12.15
C ALA A 16 -9.45 20.38 -11.19
N LEU A 17 -10.54 21.03 -11.63
CA LEU A 17 -11.30 21.97 -10.79
C LEU A 17 -11.91 21.28 -9.55
N ALA A 18 -12.42 20.06 -9.69
CA ALA A 18 -12.98 19.32 -8.55
C ALA A 18 -11.88 18.99 -7.52
N VAL A 19 -10.69 18.54 -7.98
CA VAL A 19 -9.55 18.27 -7.11
C VAL A 19 -9.05 19.56 -6.45
N GLU A 20 -8.92 20.65 -7.19
CA GLU A 20 -8.48 21.96 -6.65
C GLU A 20 -9.46 22.49 -5.61
N ARG A 21 -10.77 22.36 -5.86
CA ARG A 21 -11.79 22.71 -4.88
C ARG A 21 -11.69 21.84 -3.61
N ALA A 22 -11.60 20.52 -3.77
CA ALA A 22 -11.42 19.61 -2.64
C ALA A 22 -10.17 19.95 -1.83
N THR A 23 -9.07 20.33 -2.51
CA THR A 23 -7.84 20.78 -1.88
C THR A 23 -8.06 22.02 -1.04
N SER A 24 -8.74 23.04 -1.59
CA SER A 24 -9.02 24.28 -0.86
C SER A 24 -9.98 24.09 0.33
N GLU A 25 -10.88 23.11 0.25
CA GLU A 25 -11.81 22.77 1.32
C GLU A 25 -11.25 21.71 2.30
N GLY A 26 -10.05 21.17 2.04
CA GLY A 26 -9.41 20.16 2.88
C GLY A 26 -10.13 18.79 2.85
N LEU A 27 -10.81 18.48 1.74
CA LEU A 27 -11.62 17.27 1.58
C LEU A 27 -10.82 16.15 0.88
N PRO A 28 -11.08 14.88 1.18
CA PRO A 28 -10.58 13.75 0.39
C PRO A 28 -11.26 13.72 -0.98
N VAL A 29 -10.57 13.10 -1.95
CA VAL A 29 -11.08 12.88 -3.30
C VAL A 29 -11.22 11.40 -3.59
N VAL A 30 -12.38 10.98 -4.12
CA VAL A 30 -12.61 9.62 -4.63
C VAL A 30 -13.04 9.72 -6.09
N ILE A 31 -12.33 9.07 -7.00
CA ILE A 31 -12.66 9.06 -8.43
C ILE A 31 -12.93 7.63 -8.91
N PHE A 32 -14.12 7.40 -9.45
CA PHE A 32 -14.45 6.18 -10.18
C PHE A 32 -14.03 6.35 -11.64
N CYS A 33 -13.08 5.54 -12.08
CA CYS A 33 -12.52 5.60 -13.42
C CYS A 33 -13.24 4.60 -14.33
N CYS A 34 -13.85 5.11 -15.40
CA CYS A 34 -14.49 4.31 -16.45
C CYS A 34 -14.27 4.98 -17.79
N SER A 35 -13.15 4.71 -18.46
CA SER A 35 -12.73 5.48 -19.63
C SER A 35 -11.86 4.67 -20.59
N GLY A 36 -12.07 4.86 -21.88
CA GLY A 36 -11.20 4.36 -22.95
C GLY A 36 -9.90 5.17 -23.15
N GLY A 37 -9.62 6.18 -22.30
CA GLY A 37 -8.38 6.94 -22.35
C GLY A 37 -8.52 8.39 -22.79
N ALA A 38 -7.43 9.00 -23.27
CA ALA A 38 -7.46 10.36 -23.82
C ALA A 38 -8.19 10.39 -25.17
N ARG A 39 -9.00 11.43 -25.38
CA ARG A 39 -9.85 11.56 -26.57
C ARG A 39 -9.02 11.92 -27.82
N MET A 40 -8.88 10.99 -28.74
CA MET A 40 -8.08 11.16 -29.94
C MET A 40 -8.55 12.30 -30.82
N GLN A 41 -9.86 12.56 -30.89
CA GLN A 41 -10.47 13.61 -31.73
C GLN A 41 -10.06 15.03 -31.30
N GLU A 42 -9.62 15.22 -30.06
CA GLU A 42 -9.12 16.50 -29.56
C GLU A 42 -7.59 16.62 -29.62
N GLY A 43 -6.91 15.62 -30.17
CA GLY A 43 -5.46 15.64 -30.40
C GLY A 43 -4.65 15.99 -29.17
N ILE A 44 -3.70 16.91 -29.31
CA ILE A 44 -2.77 17.32 -28.24
C ILE A 44 -3.50 17.89 -27.00
N ILE A 45 -4.67 18.50 -27.19
CA ILE A 45 -5.41 19.10 -26.09
C ILE A 45 -5.87 18.05 -25.09
N SER A 46 -6.28 16.85 -25.54
CA SER A 46 -6.65 15.75 -24.65
C SER A 46 -5.42 15.18 -23.91
N LEU A 47 -4.26 15.16 -24.54
CA LEU A 47 -3.01 14.72 -23.88
C LEU A 47 -2.58 15.72 -22.79
N MET A 48 -2.77 17.02 -23.00
CA MET A 48 -2.50 18.04 -21.99
C MET A 48 -3.37 17.88 -20.74
N GLN A 49 -4.55 17.26 -20.84
CA GLN A 49 -5.40 16.97 -19.68
C GLN A 49 -4.76 15.96 -18.73
N MET A 50 -3.93 15.04 -19.23
CA MET A 50 -3.19 14.12 -18.39
C MET A 50 -2.24 14.86 -17.44
N ALA A 51 -1.48 15.81 -17.98
CA ALA A 51 -0.58 16.64 -17.18
C ALA A 51 -1.35 17.53 -16.20
N LYS A 52 -2.47 18.14 -16.65
CA LYS A 52 -3.30 19.02 -15.84
C LYS A 52 -3.90 18.32 -14.64
N THR A 53 -4.52 17.17 -14.84
CA THR A 53 -5.12 16.36 -13.75
C THR A 53 -4.07 15.86 -12.79
N SER A 54 -2.91 15.37 -13.29
CA SER A 54 -1.80 14.93 -12.47
C SER A 54 -1.22 16.06 -11.60
N ALA A 55 -1.09 17.26 -12.15
CA ALA A 55 -0.62 18.43 -11.41
C ALA A 55 -1.62 18.86 -10.30
N ALA A 56 -2.91 18.77 -10.53
CA ALA A 56 -3.91 19.04 -9.50
C ALA A 56 -3.83 18.02 -8.35
N ILE A 57 -3.69 16.74 -8.67
CA ILE A 57 -3.52 15.66 -7.68
C ILE A 57 -2.21 15.81 -6.90
N LYS A 58 -1.12 16.24 -7.56
CA LYS A 58 0.15 16.50 -6.85
C LYS A 58 -0.03 17.57 -5.77
N ARG A 59 -0.68 18.69 -6.09
CA ARG A 59 -1.00 19.73 -5.10
C ARG A 59 -1.88 19.21 -3.96
N HIS A 60 -2.88 18.39 -4.30
CA HIS A 60 -3.74 17.74 -3.31
C HIS A 60 -2.95 16.83 -2.37
N SER A 61 -2.00 16.09 -2.92
CA SER A 61 -1.08 15.22 -2.17
C SER A 61 -0.15 16.01 -1.25
N ASP A 62 0.37 17.17 -1.72
CA ASP A 62 1.29 18.02 -0.93
C ASP A 62 0.59 18.62 0.30
N GLU A 63 -0.74 18.83 0.23
CA GLU A 63 -1.56 19.25 1.37
C GLU A 63 -1.92 18.08 2.33
N GLY A 64 -1.40 16.88 2.08
CA GLY A 64 -1.64 15.71 2.92
C GLY A 64 -3.06 15.19 2.85
N LEU A 65 -3.77 15.38 1.73
CA LEU A 65 -5.15 14.97 1.53
C LEU A 65 -5.25 13.62 0.80
N LEU A 66 -6.23 12.81 1.20
CA LEU A 66 -6.44 11.47 0.65
C LEU A 66 -7.00 11.52 -0.77
N TYR A 67 -6.39 10.74 -1.65
CA TYR A 67 -6.90 10.46 -2.99
C TYR A 67 -7.09 8.96 -3.20
N VAL A 68 -8.33 8.53 -3.46
CA VAL A 68 -8.70 7.13 -3.74
C VAL A 68 -9.17 7.03 -5.19
N THR A 69 -8.70 6.01 -5.90
CA THR A 69 -9.24 5.64 -7.21
C THR A 69 -9.91 4.29 -7.17
N VAL A 70 -11.04 4.18 -7.87
CA VAL A 70 -11.75 2.92 -8.11
C VAL A 70 -11.77 2.68 -9.61
N LEU A 71 -11.03 1.68 -10.05
CA LEU A 71 -10.87 1.33 -11.47
C LEU A 71 -11.99 0.38 -11.89
N THR A 72 -12.83 0.84 -12.80
CA THR A 72 -13.94 0.06 -13.33
C THR A 72 -13.72 -0.29 -14.81
N ASP A 73 -14.56 -1.14 -15.38
CA ASP A 73 -14.45 -1.59 -16.77
C ASP A 73 -15.01 -0.58 -17.78
N PRO A 74 -14.20 -0.12 -18.76
CA PRO A 74 -12.75 -0.19 -18.85
C PRO A 74 -12.06 1.03 -18.22
N THR A 75 -10.81 0.88 -17.80
CA THR A 75 -9.93 2.01 -17.46
C THR A 75 -8.62 1.85 -18.24
N THR A 76 -8.46 2.61 -19.34
CA THR A 76 -7.35 2.40 -20.28
C THR A 76 -6.71 3.72 -20.74
N GLY A 77 -5.59 3.60 -21.45
CA GLY A 77 -4.94 4.69 -22.18
C GLY A 77 -4.45 5.83 -21.31
N GLY A 78 -4.68 7.05 -21.77
CA GLY A 78 -4.23 8.26 -21.07
C GLY A 78 -4.87 8.50 -19.71
N VAL A 79 -5.99 7.83 -19.38
CA VAL A 79 -6.60 7.89 -18.04
C VAL A 79 -5.81 7.03 -17.07
N THR A 80 -5.46 5.79 -17.46
CA THR A 80 -4.57 4.93 -16.65
C THR A 80 -3.21 5.60 -16.47
N ALA A 81 -2.62 6.13 -17.53
CA ALA A 81 -1.32 6.80 -17.50
C ALA A 81 -1.34 8.21 -16.86
N SER A 82 -2.39 8.55 -16.14
CA SER A 82 -2.51 9.82 -15.40
C SER A 82 -3.21 9.63 -14.06
N PHE A 83 -4.31 10.29 -13.83
CA PHE A 83 -4.96 10.35 -12.52
C PHE A 83 -5.41 8.97 -11.98
N ALA A 84 -5.77 8.01 -12.84
CA ALA A 84 -6.27 6.72 -12.36
C ALA A 84 -5.24 5.91 -11.53
N MET A 85 -3.96 5.97 -11.90
CA MET A 85 -2.88 5.25 -11.20
C MET A 85 -2.13 6.10 -10.17
N LEU A 86 -2.63 7.28 -9.82
CA LEU A 86 -2.01 8.18 -8.83
C LEU A 86 -2.70 8.14 -7.46
N GLY A 87 -3.68 7.26 -7.25
CA GLY A 87 -4.34 7.09 -5.96
C GLY A 87 -3.36 6.73 -4.84
N ASP A 88 -3.56 7.28 -3.65
CA ASP A 88 -2.92 6.75 -2.43
C ASP A 88 -3.40 5.33 -2.16
N ILE A 89 -4.68 5.07 -2.49
CA ILE A 89 -5.31 3.75 -2.49
C ILE A 89 -5.99 3.57 -3.84
N ILE A 90 -5.68 2.46 -4.50
CA ILE A 90 -6.21 2.08 -5.81
C ILE A 90 -6.99 0.79 -5.67
N LEU A 91 -8.30 0.87 -5.84
CA LEU A 91 -9.21 -0.27 -5.85
C LEU A 91 -9.62 -0.60 -7.29
N ALA A 92 -10.00 -1.85 -7.55
CA ALA A 92 -10.55 -2.26 -8.83
C ALA A 92 -11.81 -3.11 -8.64
N GLU A 93 -12.74 -3.06 -9.59
CA GLU A 93 -13.85 -4.01 -9.67
C GLU A 93 -13.34 -5.34 -10.28
N PRO A 94 -13.88 -6.50 -9.87
CA PRO A 94 -13.49 -7.79 -10.43
C PRO A 94 -13.62 -7.83 -11.95
N GLY A 95 -12.65 -8.41 -12.63
CA GLY A 95 -12.64 -8.61 -14.08
C GLY A 95 -12.54 -7.31 -14.90
N ALA A 96 -12.41 -6.13 -14.29
CA ALA A 96 -12.30 -4.86 -15.01
C ALA A 96 -11.07 -4.84 -15.91
N LEU A 97 -11.23 -4.37 -17.15
CA LEU A 97 -10.15 -4.15 -18.09
C LEU A 97 -9.36 -2.89 -17.69
N ILE A 98 -8.12 -3.08 -17.27
CA ILE A 98 -7.24 -2.01 -16.78
C ILE A 98 -5.88 -2.13 -17.50
N GLY A 99 -5.49 -1.11 -18.24
CA GLY A 99 -4.21 -1.15 -18.96
C GLY A 99 -3.89 0.17 -19.65
N PHE A 100 -2.65 0.31 -20.13
CA PHE A 100 -2.27 1.48 -20.93
C PHE A 100 -2.74 1.32 -22.37
N ALA A 101 -2.15 0.43 -23.14
CA ALA A 101 -2.61 0.14 -24.49
C ALA A 101 -3.79 -0.85 -24.47
N GLY A 102 -4.84 -0.57 -25.23
CA GLY A 102 -5.96 -1.52 -25.34
C GLY A 102 -5.52 -2.86 -25.95
N PRO A 103 -6.17 -3.99 -25.58
CA PRO A 103 -5.79 -5.32 -26.04
C PRO A 103 -5.64 -5.44 -27.56
N ARG A 104 -6.57 -4.86 -28.33
CA ARG A 104 -6.53 -4.86 -29.80
C ARG A 104 -5.27 -4.15 -30.35
N VAL A 105 -4.87 -3.04 -29.72
CA VAL A 105 -3.68 -2.29 -30.16
C VAL A 105 -2.42 -3.12 -29.93
N ILE A 106 -2.34 -3.78 -28.77
CA ILE A 106 -1.21 -4.66 -28.43
C ILE A 106 -1.16 -5.83 -29.43
N GLU A 107 -2.26 -6.56 -29.62
CA GLU A 107 -2.33 -7.71 -30.53
C GLU A 107 -1.93 -7.34 -31.96
N GLN A 108 -2.40 -6.20 -32.46
CA GLN A 108 -2.04 -5.70 -33.78
C GLN A 108 -0.56 -5.30 -33.88
N THR A 109 0.01 -4.79 -32.79
CA THR A 109 1.42 -4.34 -32.77
C THR A 109 2.39 -5.50 -32.67
N ILE A 110 2.10 -6.48 -31.79
CA ILE A 110 2.99 -7.63 -31.55
C ILE A 110 2.68 -8.83 -32.45
N GLY A 111 1.51 -8.84 -33.14
CA GLY A 111 1.09 -9.93 -34.01
C GLY A 111 0.74 -11.23 -33.27
N GLN A 112 0.47 -11.18 -31.95
CA GLN A 112 0.16 -12.33 -31.12
C GLN A 112 -1.11 -12.09 -30.32
N LYS A 113 -1.86 -13.17 -30.06
CA LYS A 113 -3.00 -13.13 -29.14
C LYS A 113 -2.53 -13.00 -27.69
N LEU A 114 -3.21 -12.16 -26.95
CA LEU A 114 -2.91 -11.98 -25.53
C LEU A 114 -3.38 -13.18 -24.69
N PRO A 115 -2.66 -13.54 -23.62
CA PRO A 115 -3.10 -14.56 -22.68
C PRO A 115 -4.48 -14.23 -22.07
N ALA A 116 -5.24 -15.26 -21.72
CA ALA A 116 -6.50 -15.08 -21.01
C ALA A 116 -6.26 -14.36 -19.67
N GLY A 117 -7.12 -13.38 -19.35
CA GLY A 117 -7.03 -12.59 -18.14
C GLY A 117 -5.96 -11.48 -18.19
N PHE A 118 -5.24 -11.32 -19.29
CA PHE A 118 -4.30 -10.20 -19.45
C PHE A 118 -5.02 -8.86 -19.33
N GLN A 119 -4.44 -7.93 -18.57
CA GLN A 119 -5.01 -6.62 -18.23
C GLN A 119 -6.33 -6.67 -17.43
N SER A 120 -6.72 -7.81 -16.85
CA SER A 120 -7.82 -7.82 -15.87
C SER A 120 -7.41 -7.19 -14.54
N ALA A 121 -8.39 -6.89 -13.69
CA ALA A 121 -8.14 -6.43 -12.32
C ALA A 121 -7.25 -7.42 -11.54
N GLU A 122 -7.48 -8.73 -11.72
CA GLU A 122 -6.70 -9.82 -11.12
C GLU A 122 -5.25 -9.82 -11.61
N PHE A 123 -5.04 -9.55 -12.90
CA PHE A 123 -3.71 -9.36 -13.46
C PHE A 123 -3.02 -8.16 -12.81
N GLN A 124 -3.71 -7.02 -12.65
CA GLN A 124 -3.16 -5.84 -12.02
C GLN A 124 -2.81 -6.09 -10.54
N MET A 125 -3.65 -6.85 -9.84
CA MET A 125 -3.41 -7.26 -8.44
C MET A 125 -2.16 -8.14 -8.33
N THR A 126 -2.03 -9.15 -9.19
CA THR A 126 -0.88 -10.06 -9.22
C THR A 126 0.43 -9.33 -9.49
N HIS A 127 0.38 -8.27 -10.31
CA HIS A 127 1.55 -7.45 -10.66
C HIS A 127 1.78 -6.27 -9.72
N GLY A 128 0.95 -6.09 -8.68
CA GLY A 128 1.16 -5.09 -7.65
C GLY A 128 0.76 -3.66 -8.04
N PHE A 129 -0.15 -3.50 -8.99
CA PHE A 129 -0.60 -2.19 -9.45
C PHE A 129 -1.87 -1.69 -8.78
N VAL A 130 -2.64 -2.56 -8.13
CA VAL A 130 -3.81 -2.20 -7.33
C VAL A 130 -3.68 -2.72 -5.91
N ASP A 131 -4.33 -2.05 -4.97
CA ASP A 131 -4.30 -2.41 -3.55
C ASP A 131 -5.34 -3.46 -3.18
N GLY A 132 -6.45 -3.52 -3.92
CA GLY A 132 -7.51 -4.50 -3.68
C GLY A 132 -8.51 -4.58 -4.82
N ILE A 133 -9.15 -5.75 -4.92
CA ILE A 133 -10.30 -5.99 -5.79
C ILE A 133 -11.53 -6.04 -4.90
N VAL A 134 -12.52 -5.22 -5.19
CA VAL A 134 -13.71 -5.04 -4.34
C VAL A 134 -14.97 -5.15 -5.20
N GLU A 135 -15.87 -6.04 -4.80
CA GLU A 135 -17.18 -6.17 -5.41
C GLU A 135 -17.98 -4.86 -5.28
N ARG A 136 -18.79 -4.55 -6.29
CA ARG A 136 -19.54 -3.29 -6.34
C ARG A 136 -20.41 -3.05 -5.12
N ASP A 137 -21.02 -4.12 -4.61
CA ASP A 137 -21.91 -4.04 -3.45
C ASP A 137 -21.15 -3.74 -2.14
N GLU A 138 -19.87 -4.09 -2.09
CA GLU A 138 -19.00 -3.86 -0.92
C GLU A 138 -18.25 -2.52 -0.99
N LEU A 139 -18.19 -1.87 -2.16
CA LEU A 139 -17.45 -0.61 -2.35
C LEU A 139 -17.88 0.47 -1.37
N LYS A 140 -19.17 0.60 -1.07
CA LYS A 140 -19.67 1.60 -0.13
C LYS A 140 -19.09 1.43 1.28
N LYS A 141 -19.04 0.19 1.77
CA LYS A 141 -18.49 -0.14 3.08
C LYS A 141 -16.97 0.08 3.08
N THR A 142 -16.27 -0.43 2.09
CA THR A 142 -14.81 -0.29 1.95
C THR A 142 -14.39 1.17 1.90
N LEU A 143 -15.05 1.99 1.09
CA LEU A 143 -14.78 3.42 1.01
C LEU A 143 -15.10 4.15 2.33
N TYR A 144 -16.18 3.76 3.01
CA TYR A 144 -16.50 4.33 4.33
C TYR A 144 -15.38 4.04 5.34
N ASP A 145 -14.89 2.81 5.40
CA ASP A 145 -13.83 2.40 6.33
C ASP A 145 -12.50 3.13 6.00
N ILE A 146 -12.14 3.22 4.71
CA ILE A 146 -10.98 3.98 4.24
C ILE A 146 -11.09 5.45 4.65
N LEU A 147 -12.20 6.10 4.35
CA LEU A 147 -12.41 7.52 4.67
C LEU A 147 -12.42 7.78 6.18
N LYS A 148 -12.99 6.87 6.97
CA LYS A 148 -12.99 6.95 8.43
C LYS A 148 -11.57 6.94 9.00
N LEU A 149 -10.70 6.06 8.49
CA LEU A 149 -9.31 5.94 8.92
C LEU A 149 -8.43 7.14 8.53
N HIS A 150 -8.85 7.93 7.54
CA HIS A 150 -8.14 9.12 7.08
C HIS A 150 -8.76 10.44 7.57
N ARG A 151 -9.75 10.38 8.43
CA ARG A 151 -10.30 11.58 9.05
C ARG A 151 -9.18 12.33 9.78
N LYS A 152 -8.99 13.62 9.47
CA LYS A 152 -8.09 14.46 10.28
C LYS A 152 -8.59 14.40 11.72
N PRO A 153 -7.79 13.97 12.70
CA PRO A 153 -8.19 14.14 14.09
C PRO A 153 -8.46 15.63 14.30
N GLU A 154 -9.57 15.95 14.98
CA GLU A 154 -9.71 17.30 15.55
C GLU A 154 -8.36 17.62 16.22
N ARG A 155 -7.81 18.83 16.00
CA ARG A 155 -6.45 19.27 16.38
C ARG A 155 -6.10 19.00 17.86
N ARG A 156 -6.22 17.77 18.30
CA ARG A 156 -5.58 17.26 19.51
C ARG A 156 -4.23 16.71 19.05
N ASN A 157 -3.19 17.15 19.74
CA ASN A 157 -1.84 16.61 19.57
C ASN A 157 -1.91 15.07 19.68
N CYS A 158 -2.24 14.36 18.59
CA CYS A 158 -2.43 12.90 18.61
C CYS A 158 -1.16 12.17 19.05
N TYR A 159 0.01 12.76 18.83
CA TYR A 159 1.28 12.22 19.31
C TYR A 159 1.43 12.31 20.83
N SER A 160 0.92 13.35 21.49
CA SER A 160 1.03 13.49 22.96
C SER A 160 0.19 12.44 23.68
N ASN A 161 -1.03 12.16 23.20
CA ASN A 161 -1.90 11.16 23.81
C ASN A 161 -1.40 9.74 23.57
N PHE A 162 -0.97 9.42 22.34
CA PHE A 162 -0.41 8.11 22.00
C PHE A 162 0.88 7.82 22.79
N THR A 163 1.77 8.79 22.90
CA THR A 163 2.99 8.65 23.68
C THR A 163 2.70 8.54 25.19
N GLU A 164 1.68 9.22 25.69
CA GLU A 164 1.29 9.18 27.10
C GLU A 164 0.59 7.87 27.49
N GLU A 165 -0.24 7.32 26.59
CA GLU A 165 -0.88 6.01 26.80
C GLU A 165 0.13 4.87 26.70
N ILE A 166 1.06 4.89 25.73
CA ILE A 166 2.18 3.93 25.68
C ILE A 166 3.05 4.07 26.94
N ARG A 167 3.32 5.27 27.42
CA ARG A 167 4.08 5.51 28.66
C ARG A 167 3.36 4.96 29.89
N LYS A 168 2.05 5.10 29.99
CA LYS A 168 1.24 4.54 31.07
C LYS A 168 1.23 3.02 31.04
N PHE A 169 1.13 2.41 29.84
CA PHE A 169 1.16 0.98 29.65
C PHE A 169 2.53 0.36 29.95
N SER A 170 3.64 0.98 29.49
CA SER A 170 4.99 0.41 29.65
C SER A 170 5.55 0.51 31.07
N LEU A 171 5.12 1.49 31.90
CA LEU A 171 5.71 1.71 33.22
C LEU A 171 4.98 1.01 34.38
N ASN A 172 3.69 0.70 34.25
CA ASN A 172 2.91 0.15 35.36
C ASN A 172 2.71 -1.36 35.35
N GLU A 173 2.73 -2.03 34.21
CA GLU A 173 2.49 -3.48 34.13
C GLU A 173 3.74 -4.31 33.91
N LEU A 174 4.73 -3.83 33.16
CA LEU A 174 5.98 -4.55 32.92
C LEU A 174 6.92 -4.59 34.12
N SER A 175 6.78 -3.67 35.07
CA SER A 175 7.66 -3.59 36.25
C SER A 175 7.25 -4.49 37.41
N LYS A 176 6.03 -5.03 37.43
CA LYS A 176 5.52 -5.83 38.55
C LYS A 176 5.46 -7.34 38.34
N GLU A 177 5.50 -7.83 37.11
CA GLU A 177 5.26 -9.26 36.85
C GLU A 177 6.46 -10.10 36.35
N LYS A 178 7.61 -9.55 36.06
CA LYS A 178 8.71 -10.33 35.47
C LYS A 178 10.10 -10.03 35.99
N MET A 179 10.30 -10.17 37.30
CA MET A 179 11.55 -10.72 37.84
C MET A 179 11.33 -12.15 38.37
N ALA A 180 10.44 -12.92 37.79
CA ALA A 180 10.48 -14.39 37.94
C ALA A 180 11.75 -14.87 37.20
N LYS A 181 12.61 -15.60 37.92
CA LYS A 181 13.86 -16.19 37.44
C LYS A 181 13.73 -16.78 36.05
N THR A 182 14.06 -16.00 35.01
CA THR A 182 14.13 -16.51 33.65
C THR A 182 15.40 -17.33 33.58
N GLU A 183 15.29 -18.64 33.36
CA GLU A 183 16.42 -19.49 33.05
C GLU A 183 17.27 -18.81 31.96
N VAL A 184 18.59 -18.70 32.24
CA VAL A 184 19.50 -18.06 31.28
C VAL A 184 19.66 -19.01 30.10
N LYS A 185 18.85 -18.77 29.06
CA LYS A 185 18.94 -19.54 27.80
C LYS A 185 20.26 -19.34 27.13
N THR A 186 20.88 -20.45 26.68
CA THR A 186 22.05 -20.39 25.83
C THR A 186 21.78 -19.66 24.52
N ALA A 187 22.80 -19.17 23.82
CA ALA A 187 22.65 -18.52 22.53
C ALA A 187 21.88 -19.40 21.52
N TRP A 188 22.19 -20.69 21.49
CA TRP A 188 21.53 -21.67 20.64
C TRP A 188 20.04 -21.85 20.98
N GLN A 189 19.71 -21.92 22.27
CA GLN A 189 18.30 -21.98 22.70
C GLN A 189 17.53 -20.72 22.32
N ARG A 190 18.15 -19.54 22.34
CA ARG A 190 17.55 -18.29 21.89
C ARG A 190 17.29 -18.32 20.38
N VAL A 191 18.25 -18.79 19.58
CA VAL A 191 18.08 -18.95 18.12
C VAL A 191 16.93 -19.91 17.80
N LYS A 192 16.89 -21.09 18.46
CA LYS A 192 15.79 -22.04 18.29
C LYS A 192 14.44 -21.42 18.64
N ALA A 193 14.36 -20.69 19.75
CA ALA A 193 13.13 -20.02 20.17
C ALA A 193 12.68 -18.94 19.16
N ALA A 194 13.60 -18.15 18.62
CA ALA A 194 13.30 -17.13 17.61
C ALA A 194 12.80 -17.74 16.29
N ARG A 195 13.26 -18.94 15.94
CA ARG A 195 12.90 -19.67 14.71
C ARG A 195 11.68 -20.57 14.83
N SER A 196 11.11 -20.71 16.04
CA SER A 196 9.99 -21.62 16.25
C SER A 196 8.76 -21.18 15.43
N LEU A 197 8.14 -22.14 14.73
CA LEU A 197 6.88 -21.93 14.00
C LEU A 197 5.69 -21.69 14.93
N THR A 198 5.83 -22.06 16.22
CA THR A 198 4.77 -21.83 17.21
C THR A 198 4.71 -20.38 17.73
N ARG A 199 5.63 -19.52 17.29
CA ARG A 199 5.59 -18.09 17.65
C ARG A 199 4.48 -17.39 16.87
N PRO A 200 3.77 -16.43 17.49
CA PRO A 200 2.82 -15.62 16.77
C PRO A 200 3.48 -14.91 15.58
N SER A 201 2.82 -14.93 14.44
CA SER A 201 3.25 -14.25 13.22
C SER A 201 2.86 -12.77 13.23
N ALA A 202 3.32 -12.00 12.22
CA ALA A 202 2.93 -10.60 12.09
C ALA A 202 1.40 -10.43 11.97
N LEU A 203 0.73 -11.26 11.17
CA LEU A 203 -0.74 -11.26 11.06
C LEU A 203 -1.40 -11.57 12.41
N THR A 204 -0.89 -12.52 13.18
CA THR A 204 -1.42 -12.82 14.51
C THR A 204 -1.32 -11.61 15.44
N TYR A 205 -0.20 -10.89 15.42
CA TYR A 205 -0.07 -9.66 16.22
C TYR A 205 -1.01 -8.56 15.72
N ILE A 206 -1.21 -8.45 14.40
CA ILE A 206 -2.12 -7.46 13.82
C ILE A 206 -3.55 -7.73 14.31
N ASP A 207 -4.02 -8.96 14.23
CA ASP A 207 -5.37 -9.35 14.67
C ASP A 207 -5.60 -9.15 16.17
N LEU A 208 -4.56 -9.35 16.99
CA LEU A 208 -4.67 -9.26 18.46
C LEU A 208 -4.55 -7.83 19.00
N ILE A 209 -3.84 -6.95 18.29
CA ILE A 209 -3.48 -5.62 18.81
C ILE A 209 -4.38 -4.51 18.25
N PHE A 210 -4.82 -4.65 16.99
CA PHE A 210 -5.52 -3.56 16.30
C PHE A 210 -7.02 -3.81 16.20
N ASP A 211 -7.80 -2.74 16.38
CA ASP A 211 -9.27 -2.80 16.31
C ASP A 211 -9.78 -3.03 14.88
N ALA A 212 -9.03 -2.58 13.88
CA ALA A 212 -9.32 -2.75 12.45
C ALA A 212 -8.01 -2.74 11.66
N PHE A 213 -7.97 -3.50 10.56
CA PHE A 213 -6.83 -3.52 9.63
C PHE A 213 -7.32 -3.61 8.18
N ILE A 214 -6.82 -2.72 7.34
CA ILE A 214 -7.04 -2.73 5.89
C ILE A 214 -5.68 -3.00 5.25
N GLU A 215 -5.51 -4.19 4.67
CA GLU A 215 -4.28 -4.55 3.97
C GLU A 215 -4.21 -3.83 2.62
N LEU A 216 -3.03 -3.32 2.28
CA LEU A 216 -2.72 -2.67 1.01
C LEU A 216 -1.64 -3.44 0.29
N HIS A 217 -1.86 -3.77 -0.97
CA HIS A 217 -1.02 -4.65 -1.76
C HIS A 217 -0.17 -3.91 -2.80
N GLY A 218 0.91 -4.57 -3.22
CA GLY A 218 1.69 -4.22 -4.39
C GLY A 218 2.69 -3.07 -4.24
N ASP A 219 3.75 -3.17 -5.03
CA ASP A 219 4.80 -2.14 -5.10
C ASP A 219 4.51 -1.05 -6.13
N ARG A 220 3.45 -1.20 -6.92
CA ARG A 220 3.04 -0.33 -8.05
C ARG A 220 4.06 -0.18 -9.18
N ASN A 221 5.04 -1.10 -9.23
CA ASN A 221 6.04 -1.13 -10.28
C ASN A 221 6.06 -2.47 -11.01
N TYR A 222 5.95 -3.59 -10.28
CA TYR A 222 6.09 -4.92 -10.85
C TYR A 222 5.05 -5.91 -10.32
N ARG A 223 4.97 -6.10 -9.00
CA ARG A 223 4.02 -7.05 -8.39
C ARG A 223 3.90 -6.86 -6.87
N ASP A 224 3.09 -7.70 -6.24
CA ASP A 224 3.08 -7.84 -4.79
C ASP A 224 4.14 -8.84 -4.29
N ASP A 225 4.61 -8.65 -3.06
CA ASP A 225 5.39 -9.65 -2.32
C ASP A 225 4.66 -9.95 -1.00
N GLN A 226 4.19 -11.18 -0.88
CA GLN A 226 3.43 -11.65 0.28
C GLN A 226 4.28 -11.81 1.55
N THR A 227 5.60 -11.65 1.48
CA THR A 227 6.44 -11.58 2.67
C THR A 227 6.20 -10.31 3.48
N ILE A 228 5.75 -9.24 2.81
CA ILE A 228 5.35 -7.99 3.47
C ILE A 228 3.83 -7.92 3.51
N VAL A 229 3.30 -7.92 4.71
CA VAL A 229 1.91 -7.57 5.02
C VAL A 229 1.92 -6.15 5.54
N GLY A 230 1.12 -5.27 4.97
CA GLY A 230 1.11 -3.89 5.42
C GLY A 230 -0.15 -3.15 5.00
N GLY A 231 -0.51 -2.15 5.78
CA GLY A 231 -1.72 -1.39 5.54
C GLY A 231 -2.01 -0.37 6.63
N ILE A 232 -3.26 0.01 6.71
CA ILE A 232 -3.78 0.98 7.65
C ILE A 232 -4.55 0.25 8.74
N ALA A 233 -4.23 0.55 9.99
CA ALA A 233 -4.88 -0.06 11.15
C ALA A 233 -5.40 1.01 12.12
N THR A 234 -6.23 0.59 13.05
CA THR A 234 -6.69 1.43 14.17
C THR A 234 -6.17 0.86 15.48
N LEU A 235 -5.49 1.68 16.27
CA LEU A 235 -5.00 1.34 17.59
C LEU A 235 -5.59 2.33 18.61
N TYR A 236 -6.42 1.86 19.52
CA TYR A 236 -7.16 2.72 20.46
C TYR A 236 -7.89 3.89 19.79
N GLY A 237 -8.54 3.60 18.66
CA GLY A 237 -9.24 4.61 17.86
C GLY A 237 -8.37 5.55 17.05
N GLN A 238 -7.03 5.40 17.07
CA GLN A 238 -6.10 6.23 16.31
C GLN A 238 -5.61 5.49 15.06
N PRO A 239 -5.60 6.14 13.88
CA PRO A 239 -5.09 5.52 12.67
C PRO A 239 -3.56 5.41 12.71
N VAL A 240 -3.05 4.22 12.41
CA VAL A 240 -1.62 3.91 12.30
C VAL A 240 -1.34 3.17 11.00
N THR A 241 -0.11 3.20 10.53
CA THR A 241 0.35 2.34 9.44
C THR A 241 1.11 1.15 10.04
N VAL A 242 0.71 -0.06 9.67
CA VAL A 242 1.35 -1.29 10.14
C VAL A 242 2.05 -1.96 8.97
N ILE A 243 3.28 -2.42 9.20
CA ILE A 243 4.09 -3.16 8.22
C ILE A 243 4.69 -4.36 8.94
N GLY A 244 4.38 -5.56 8.47
CA GLY A 244 4.87 -6.79 9.10
C GLY A 244 5.61 -7.69 8.10
N ILE A 245 6.73 -8.27 8.53
CA ILE A 245 7.35 -9.35 7.80
C ILE A 245 6.64 -10.64 8.22
N GLN A 246 5.84 -11.19 7.33
CA GLN A 246 5.08 -12.41 7.53
C GLN A 246 5.90 -13.61 7.08
N LYS A 247 6.28 -14.45 8.02
CA LYS A 247 7.08 -15.65 7.75
C LYS A 247 6.24 -16.86 7.38
N GLY A 248 5.05 -16.95 7.91
CA GLY A 248 4.14 -18.10 7.82
C GLY A 248 4.03 -18.85 9.14
N ASN A 249 2.93 -19.60 9.29
CA ASN A 249 2.59 -20.35 10.50
C ASN A 249 2.78 -21.88 10.32
N ASP A 250 2.85 -22.33 9.07
CA ASP A 250 3.10 -23.72 8.69
C ASP A 250 4.15 -23.80 7.57
N VAL A 251 4.49 -25.01 7.16
CA VAL A 251 5.55 -25.25 6.17
C VAL A 251 5.17 -24.70 4.79
N GLU A 252 3.92 -24.85 4.40
CA GLU A 252 3.42 -24.42 3.09
C GLU A 252 3.37 -22.89 3.01
N GLU A 253 2.80 -22.24 4.01
CA GLU A 253 2.77 -20.78 4.10
C GLU A 253 4.21 -20.22 4.19
N CYS A 254 5.08 -20.85 4.96
CA CYS A 254 6.49 -20.44 5.03
C CYS A 254 7.18 -20.50 3.66
N ALA A 255 6.95 -21.56 2.88
CA ALA A 255 7.50 -21.67 1.54
C ALA A 255 6.96 -20.59 0.60
N MET A 256 5.64 -20.37 0.59
CA MET A 256 4.97 -19.33 -0.19
C MET A 256 5.50 -17.93 0.15
N ARG A 257 5.73 -17.64 1.43
CA ARG A 257 6.27 -16.37 1.94
C ARG A 257 7.80 -16.37 2.05
N LYS A 258 8.48 -17.28 1.33
CA LYS A 258 9.94 -17.35 1.27
C LYS A 258 10.62 -17.31 2.66
N TYR A 259 9.97 -17.90 3.66
CA TYR A 259 10.45 -17.86 5.05
C TYR A 259 10.72 -16.47 5.60
N GLY A 260 9.97 -15.46 5.16
CA GLY A 260 10.14 -14.06 5.54
C GLY A 260 11.33 -13.36 4.84
N MET A 261 11.86 -13.95 3.77
CA MET A 261 12.91 -13.33 2.96
C MET A 261 12.27 -12.45 1.87
N THR A 262 12.30 -11.16 2.09
CA THR A 262 11.63 -10.17 1.25
C THR A 262 12.35 -9.95 -0.09
N SER A 263 11.59 -9.92 -1.17
CA SER A 263 12.05 -9.53 -2.52
C SER A 263 12.01 -8.01 -2.71
N PRO A 264 12.60 -7.44 -3.79
CA PRO A 264 12.61 -6.00 -4.04
C PRO A 264 11.21 -5.36 -4.02
N GLU A 265 10.20 -6.09 -4.48
CA GLU A 265 8.81 -5.64 -4.49
C GLU A 265 8.27 -5.40 -3.07
N GLY A 266 8.64 -6.25 -2.12
CA GLY A 266 8.22 -6.08 -0.72
C GLY A 266 8.85 -4.85 -0.06
N TYR A 267 10.12 -4.58 -0.33
CA TYR A 267 10.78 -3.35 0.14
C TYR A 267 10.13 -2.10 -0.47
N ARG A 268 9.82 -2.11 -1.77
CA ARG A 268 9.14 -1.00 -2.43
C ARG A 268 7.72 -0.80 -1.91
N LYS A 269 6.98 -1.89 -1.66
CA LYS A 269 5.66 -1.86 -1.00
C LYS A 269 5.77 -1.22 0.39
N ALA A 270 6.72 -1.67 1.21
CA ALA A 270 6.94 -1.10 2.55
C ALA A 270 7.23 0.40 2.48
N LEU A 271 8.13 0.83 1.59
CA LEU A 271 8.46 2.25 1.41
C LEU A 271 7.25 3.07 0.96
N ARG A 272 6.47 2.55 0.03
CA ARG A 272 5.23 3.20 -0.41
C ARG A 272 4.29 3.45 0.75
N LEU A 273 4.09 2.45 1.61
CA LEU A 273 3.23 2.57 2.80
C LEU A 273 3.80 3.55 3.84
N MET A 274 5.12 3.59 4.01
CA MET A 274 5.78 4.56 4.89
C MET A 274 5.61 5.99 4.40
N LYS A 275 5.76 6.25 3.10
CA LYS A 275 5.52 7.57 2.49
C LYS A 275 4.04 7.99 2.60
N GLN A 276 3.13 7.03 2.45
CA GLN A 276 1.71 7.29 2.69
C GLN A 276 1.45 7.62 4.17
N ALA A 277 2.11 6.92 5.10
CA ALA A 277 2.01 7.21 6.53
C ALA A 277 2.48 8.64 6.85
N GLU A 278 3.61 9.06 6.30
CA GLU A 278 4.12 10.43 6.46
C GLU A 278 3.13 11.47 5.92
N LYS A 279 2.61 11.26 4.71
CA LYS A 279 1.61 12.13 4.09
C LYS A 279 0.40 12.38 4.99
N PHE A 280 -0.07 11.34 5.68
CA PHE A 280 -1.24 11.40 6.55
C PHE A 280 -0.91 11.50 8.04
N HIS A 281 0.35 11.76 8.37
CA HIS A 281 0.84 11.92 9.76
C HIS A 281 0.48 10.73 10.67
N ARG A 282 0.53 9.50 10.13
CA ARG A 282 0.30 8.28 10.90
C ARG A 282 1.61 7.72 11.45
N PRO A 283 1.67 7.33 12.72
CA PRO A 283 2.78 6.53 13.24
C PRO A 283 2.91 5.22 12.45
N ILE A 284 4.14 4.72 12.33
CA ILE A 284 4.45 3.47 11.65
C ILE A 284 4.85 2.43 12.70
N ILE A 285 4.23 1.26 12.64
CA ILE A 285 4.56 0.11 13.49
C ILE A 285 5.05 -1.02 12.60
N CYS A 286 6.30 -1.46 12.82
CA CYS A 286 6.95 -2.51 12.06
C CYS A 286 7.10 -3.78 12.90
N PHE A 287 6.57 -4.91 12.44
CA PHE A 287 6.83 -6.24 13.02
C PHE A 287 7.91 -6.95 12.21
N ILE A 288 9.03 -7.26 12.86
CA ILE A 288 10.23 -7.79 12.20
C ILE A 288 10.40 -9.27 12.53
N ASN A 289 10.38 -10.12 11.49
CA ASN A 289 10.69 -11.54 11.58
C ASN A 289 11.26 -12.04 10.25
N THR A 290 12.56 -11.85 10.06
CA THR A 290 13.27 -12.27 8.84
C THR A 290 14.65 -12.82 9.14
N SER A 291 15.06 -13.83 8.37
CA SER A 291 16.44 -14.30 8.34
C SER A 291 17.36 -13.44 7.44
N GLY A 292 16.77 -12.59 6.59
CA GLY A 292 17.47 -11.70 5.66
C GLY A 292 16.67 -11.47 4.38
N ALA A 293 17.24 -10.69 3.47
CA ALA A 293 16.67 -10.44 2.14
C ALA A 293 16.69 -11.71 1.27
N TYR A 294 15.77 -11.82 0.31
CA TYR A 294 15.74 -12.95 -0.60
C TYR A 294 16.96 -12.98 -1.54
N PRO A 295 17.79 -14.04 -1.53
CA PRO A 295 19.06 -14.10 -2.26
C PRO A 295 18.89 -14.68 -3.68
N GLY A 296 17.72 -14.55 -4.30
CA GLY A 296 17.45 -15.12 -5.62
C GLY A 296 17.97 -14.25 -6.77
N MET A 297 18.41 -14.88 -7.87
CA MET A 297 18.91 -14.21 -9.08
C MET A 297 17.89 -13.18 -9.58
N GLY A 298 16.61 -13.54 -9.73
CA GLY A 298 15.57 -12.59 -10.13
C GLY A 298 15.33 -11.44 -9.14
N ALA A 299 15.74 -11.56 -7.87
CA ALA A 299 15.72 -10.44 -6.94
C ALA A 299 16.87 -9.46 -7.22
N GLU A 300 18.06 -9.98 -7.52
CA GLU A 300 19.19 -9.14 -7.95
C GLU A 300 18.88 -8.41 -9.27
N GLU A 301 18.33 -9.10 -10.26
CA GLU A 301 17.88 -8.51 -11.52
C GLU A 301 16.87 -7.37 -11.36
N ARG A 302 16.08 -7.40 -10.27
CA ARG A 302 15.08 -6.37 -9.97
C ARG A 302 15.54 -5.38 -8.90
N GLY A 303 16.83 -5.37 -8.56
CA GLY A 303 17.47 -4.36 -7.73
C GLY A 303 17.28 -4.56 -6.23
N GLN A 304 17.56 -5.78 -5.70
CA GLN A 304 17.46 -6.08 -4.27
C GLN A 304 18.26 -5.10 -3.41
N GLY A 305 19.52 -4.85 -3.78
CA GLY A 305 20.38 -3.92 -3.03
C GLY A 305 19.87 -2.48 -3.09
N GLU A 306 19.39 -2.02 -4.26
CA GLU A 306 18.80 -0.68 -4.41
C GLU A 306 17.55 -0.52 -3.56
N ALA A 307 16.65 -1.51 -3.59
CA ALA A 307 15.39 -1.42 -2.84
C ALA A 307 15.62 -1.33 -1.34
N ILE A 308 16.64 -2.05 -0.79
CA ILE A 308 17.02 -1.96 0.62
C ILE A 308 17.65 -0.59 0.91
N ALA A 309 18.63 -0.17 0.10
CA ALA A 309 19.32 1.10 0.27
C ALA A 309 18.34 2.30 0.22
N ARG A 310 17.37 2.25 -0.71
CA ARG A 310 16.33 3.27 -0.83
C ARG A 310 15.44 3.33 0.41
N ASN A 311 15.06 2.18 0.98
CA ASN A 311 14.31 2.16 2.24
C ASN A 311 15.09 2.83 3.36
N LEU A 312 16.38 2.49 3.56
CA LEU A 312 17.21 3.10 4.59
C LEU A 312 17.32 4.62 4.41
N TYR A 313 17.56 5.07 3.17
CA TYR A 313 17.66 6.48 2.84
C TYR A 313 16.38 7.24 3.14
N GLU A 314 15.26 6.77 2.63
CA GLU A 314 13.96 7.44 2.75
C GLU A 314 13.41 7.39 4.19
N MET A 315 13.60 6.26 4.89
CA MET A 315 13.20 6.13 6.30
C MET A 315 13.92 7.13 7.20
N SER A 316 15.18 7.47 6.89
CA SER A 316 15.95 8.44 7.66
C SER A 316 15.38 9.86 7.61
N GLY A 317 14.60 10.16 6.55
CA GLY A 317 13.97 11.48 6.33
C GLY A 317 12.52 11.57 6.81
N LEU A 318 11.89 10.46 7.21
CA LEU A 318 10.48 10.44 7.63
C LEU A 318 10.27 11.23 8.92
N LYS A 319 9.23 12.06 8.94
CA LYS A 319 8.88 12.96 10.06
C LYS A 319 7.81 12.37 10.99
N VAL A 320 7.43 11.11 10.80
CA VAL A 320 6.49 10.39 11.66
C VAL A 320 7.24 9.36 12.51
N PRO A 321 6.76 9.03 13.73
CA PRO A 321 7.39 8.01 14.56
C PRO A 321 7.38 6.64 13.87
N ILE A 322 8.51 5.92 13.97
CA ILE A 322 8.64 4.53 13.52
C ILE A 322 8.95 3.67 14.74
N LEU A 323 8.07 2.74 15.07
CA LEU A 323 8.26 1.75 16.12
C LEU A 323 8.57 0.39 15.50
N SER A 324 9.75 -0.14 15.75
CA SER A 324 10.16 -1.48 15.30
C SER A 324 10.06 -2.49 16.43
N VAL A 325 9.31 -3.55 16.21
CA VAL A 325 9.08 -4.64 17.15
C VAL A 325 9.64 -5.93 16.58
N ILE A 326 10.70 -6.46 17.16
CA ILE A 326 11.29 -7.72 16.74
C ILE A 326 10.49 -8.86 17.37
N ILE A 327 9.74 -9.60 16.54
CA ILE A 327 8.86 -10.69 16.97
C ILE A 327 9.47 -12.08 16.75
N GLY A 328 10.62 -12.17 16.11
CA GLY A 328 11.33 -13.42 15.83
C GLY A 328 12.80 -13.16 15.53
N GLU A 329 13.20 -13.44 14.29
CA GLU A 329 14.55 -13.15 13.81
C GLU A 329 14.66 -11.72 13.29
N GLY A 330 15.83 -11.11 13.44
CA GLY A 330 16.20 -9.84 12.81
C GLY A 330 17.49 -10.02 12.03
N GLY A 331 17.38 -10.52 10.80
CA GLY A 331 18.51 -10.69 9.88
C GLY A 331 18.79 -9.42 9.05
N SER A 332 19.84 -9.50 8.21
CA SER A 332 20.22 -8.43 7.29
C SER A 332 19.25 -8.31 6.11
N GLY A 333 18.89 -7.09 5.77
CA GLY A 333 18.04 -6.77 4.60
C GLY A 333 16.73 -6.11 4.90
#